data_ae179e87dbb84640a64025662a7784f8
#
_entry.id   ae179e87dbb84640a64025662a7784f8
#
_cell.length_a   1.000
_cell.length_b   1.000
_cell.length_c   1.000
_cell.angle_alpha   90.00
_cell.angle_beta   90.00
_cell.angle_gamma   90.00
#
_symmetry.space_group_name_H-M   'P 1'
#
loop_
_entity.id
_entity.type
_entity.pdbx_description
1 polymer ?
#
loop_
_entity_poly.entity_id
_entity_poly.type
_entity_poly.pdbx_seq_one_letter_code
_entity_poly.pdbx_strand_id
1 'polypeptide(L)'
;AAVALTRRISVISGGPGTGKTTTVAKLLAALIQMADGERCRIRLAAPTGKAAARLTESLGKALRQLPLTDEQKKRIPEDASTLHRLLGAQPGSQRLRHHAGNPLHLDVLVVDEASMIDLPMMSRLIDALPDHARVIFLGDRDQLASVEAGAVLGDICAYANAGFTAERARQLSRLTGTHVPAGTGTEAASLRDSLCLLQKSYRFGSDSGIGQLAAAINRGDKTAVKTVFQ
;
A
#
# COMPACT_ATOMS: atom_id res chain seq x y z
N ALA A 1 -3.82 -9.54 0.68
CA ALA A 1 -2.55 -10.24 0.99
C ALA A 1 -2.02 -11.00 -0.22
N ALA A 2 -2.77 -11.95 -0.83
CA ALA A 2 -2.30 -12.80 -1.92
C ALA A 2 -1.69 -12.02 -3.11
N VAL A 3 -2.27 -10.89 -3.50
CA VAL A 3 -1.71 -10.02 -4.55
C VAL A 3 -0.30 -9.58 -4.20
N ALA A 4 -0.08 -9.08 -3.00
CA ALA A 4 1.22 -8.57 -2.57
C ALA A 4 2.24 -9.69 -2.28
N LEU A 5 1.80 -10.90 -1.91
CA LEU A 5 2.69 -12.06 -1.76
C LEU A 5 3.23 -12.59 -3.08
N THR A 6 2.54 -12.32 -4.18
CA THR A 6 2.83 -12.90 -5.50
C THR A 6 3.33 -11.87 -6.54
N ARG A 7 3.50 -10.61 -6.14
CA ARG A 7 4.05 -9.53 -6.97
C ARG A 7 5.18 -8.80 -6.26
N ARG A 8 6.15 -8.31 -7.01
CA ARG A 8 7.25 -7.49 -6.47
C ARG A 8 6.79 -6.08 -6.14
N ILE A 9 5.93 -5.51 -6.97
CA ILE A 9 5.29 -4.23 -6.74
C ILE A 9 3.81 -4.46 -6.58
N SER A 10 3.23 -3.95 -5.51
CA SER A 10 1.79 -4.02 -5.27
C SER A 10 1.27 -2.74 -4.64
N VAL A 11 0.05 -2.40 -4.97
CA VAL A 11 -0.67 -1.26 -4.40
C VAL A 11 -1.91 -1.78 -3.69
N ILE A 12 -2.06 -1.39 -2.43
CA ILE A 12 -3.25 -1.65 -1.63
C ILE A 12 -3.93 -0.31 -1.35
N SER A 13 -5.00 -0.04 -2.07
CA SER A 13 -5.78 1.18 -1.90
C SER A 13 -7.05 0.91 -1.10
N GLY A 14 -7.41 1.83 -0.23
CA GLY A 14 -8.65 1.77 0.54
C GLY A 14 -8.82 3.00 1.41
N GLY A 15 -10.05 3.38 1.64
CA GLY A 15 -10.42 4.50 2.50
C GLY A 15 -10.06 4.27 3.97
N PRO A 16 -10.35 5.26 4.82
CA PRO A 16 -10.12 5.14 6.26
C PRO A 16 -10.89 3.96 6.86
N GLY A 17 -10.22 3.18 7.71
CA GLY A 17 -10.86 2.06 8.41
C GLY A 17 -11.11 0.81 7.56
N THR A 18 -10.56 0.71 6.35
CA THR A 18 -10.69 -0.49 5.49
C THR A 18 -9.75 -1.64 5.87
N GLY A 19 -8.92 -1.47 6.89
CA GLY A 19 -8.02 -2.51 7.37
C GLY A 19 -6.71 -2.63 6.61
N LYS A 20 -6.25 -1.56 5.94
CA LYS A 20 -4.94 -1.54 5.24
C LYS A 20 -3.81 -2.00 6.14
N THR A 21 -3.65 -1.38 7.31
CA THR A 21 -2.57 -1.71 8.27
C THR A 21 -2.66 -3.15 8.78
N THR A 22 -3.86 -3.63 9.09
CA THR A 22 -4.08 -5.02 9.52
C THR A 22 -3.72 -6.01 8.41
N THR A 23 -4.07 -5.70 7.17
CA THR A 23 -3.73 -6.52 6.00
C THR A 23 -2.22 -6.58 5.81
N VAL A 24 -1.53 -5.45 5.96
CA VAL A 24 -0.06 -5.38 5.84
C VAL A 24 0.63 -6.10 6.99
N ALA A 25 0.15 -5.99 8.21
CA ALA A 25 0.69 -6.72 9.35
C ALA A 25 0.66 -8.24 9.11
N LYS A 26 -0.47 -8.76 8.64
CA LYS A 26 -0.60 -10.19 8.27
C LYS A 26 0.32 -10.57 7.11
N LEU A 27 0.46 -9.69 6.14
CA LEU A 27 1.34 -9.89 5.00
C LEU A 27 2.81 -9.96 5.42
N LEU A 28 3.27 -9.03 6.27
CA LEU A 28 4.63 -9.04 6.81
C LEU A 28 4.90 -10.28 7.66
N ALA A 29 3.94 -10.69 8.49
CA ALA A 29 4.05 -11.94 9.23
C ALA A 29 4.22 -13.15 8.31
N ALA A 30 3.43 -13.23 7.24
CA ALA A 30 3.55 -14.31 6.26
C ALA A 30 4.92 -14.29 5.55
N LEU A 31 5.42 -13.13 5.14
CA LEU A 31 6.73 -12.98 4.51
C LEU A 31 7.87 -13.40 5.44
N ILE A 32 7.79 -13.04 6.72
CA ILE A 32 8.78 -13.45 7.74
C ILE A 32 8.76 -14.97 7.94
N GLN A 33 7.57 -15.57 8.01
CA GLN A 33 7.43 -17.02 8.14
C GLN A 33 7.93 -17.77 6.90
N MET A 34 7.64 -17.26 5.70
CA MET A 34 8.11 -17.85 4.44
C MET A 34 9.62 -17.76 4.26
N ALA A 35 10.27 -16.76 4.86
CA ALA A 35 11.73 -16.61 4.81
C ALA A 35 12.49 -17.67 5.62
N ASP A 36 11.81 -18.43 6.48
CA ASP A 36 12.29 -19.61 7.21
C ASP A 36 13.77 -19.55 7.66
N GLY A 37 14.12 -18.47 8.38
CA GLY A 37 15.49 -18.26 8.86
C GLY A 37 16.40 -17.45 7.94
N GLU A 38 16.05 -17.28 6.67
CA GLU A 38 16.76 -16.38 5.76
C GLU A 38 16.58 -14.91 6.14
N ARG A 39 17.51 -14.07 5.67
CA ARG A 39 17.40 -12.62 5.91
C ARG A 39 16.21 -12.06 5.19
N CYS A 40 15.29 -11.45 5.95
CA CYS A 40 14.18 -10.65 5.43
C CYS A 40 14.28 -9.24 6.02
N ARG A 41 14.97 -8.34 5.33
CA ARG A 41 15.16 -6.94 5.75
C ARG A 41 13.97 -6.12 5.36
N ILE A 42 13.13 -5.82 6.32
CA ILE A 42 11.93 -5.02 6.14
C ILE A 42 12.24 -3.56 6.47
N ARG A 43 11.72 -2.64 5.65
CA ARG A 43 11.73 -1.20 5.90
C ARG A 43 10.33 -0.64 5.77
N LEU A 44 10.03 0.36 6.60
CA LEU A 44 8.76 1.09 6.60
C LEU A 44 9.04 2.54 6.29
N ALA A 45 8.27 3.13 5.40
CA ALA A 45 8.44 4.52 5.01
C ALA A 45 7.10 5.22 4.75
N ALA A 46 7.14 6.55 4.82
CA ALA A 46 6.02 7.42 4.47
C ALA A 46 6.54 8.76 3.93
N PRO A 47 5.73 9.55 3.22
CA PRO A 47 6.16 10.84 2.66
C PRO A 47 6.53 11.87 3.73
N THR A 48 5.87 11.84 4.90
CA THR A 48 6.05 12.83 5.97
C THR A 48 6.39 12.15 7.30
N GLY A 49 7.04 12.90 8.21
CA GLY A 49 7.34 12.42 9.56
C GLY A 49 6.09 12.05 10.36
N LYS A 50 5.00 12.81 10.20
CA LYS A 50 3.73 12.51 10.87
C LYS A 50 3.11 11.21 10.37
N ALA A 51 3.15 10.96 9.07
CA ALA A 51 2.67 9.71 8.48
C ALA A 51 3.56 8.52 8.90
N ALA A 52 4.88 8.69 8.94
CA ALA A 52 5.80 7.66 9.42
C ALA A 52 5.52 7.28 10.88
N ALA A 53 5.34 8.25 11.78
CA ALA A 53 4.99 8.00 13.18
C ALA A 53 3.66 7.23 13.33
N ARG A 54 2.64 7.59 12.55
CA ARG A 54 1.35 6.89 12.53
C ARG A 54 1.49 5.45 12.03
N LEU A 55 2.29 5.22 11.00
CA LEU A 55 2.55 3.89 10.48
C LEU A 55 3.23 3.02 11.54
N THR A 56 4.27 3.54 12.20
CA THR A 56 4.97 2.87 13.30
C THR A 56 3.98 2.44 14.40
N GLU A 57 3.15 3.35 14.87
CA GLU A 57 2.19 3.05 15.95
C GLU A 57 1.13 2.04 15.53
N SER A 58 0.48 2.24 14.39
CA SER A 58 -0.63 1.41 13.92
C SER A 58 -0.18 0.00 13.53
N LEU A 59 0.96 -0.10 12.84
CA LEU A 59 1.53 -1.39 12.44
C LEU A 59 2.06 -2.14 13.67
N GLY A 60 2.72 -1.46 14.61
CA GLY A 60 3.18 -2.06 15.85
C GLY A 60 2.04 -2.64 16.68
N LYS A 61 0.90 -1.96 16.78
CA LYS A 61 -0.30 -2.50 17.44
C LYS A 61 -0.84 -3.75 16.74
N ALA A 62 -0.93 -3.72 15.41
CA ALA A 62 -1.44 -4.84 14.62
C ALA A 62 -0.53 -6.07 14.70
N LEU A 63 0.79 -5.88 14.69
CA LEU A 63 1.77 -6.96 14.75
C LEU A 63 1.81 -7.66 16.12
N ARG A 64 1.58 -6.93 17.22
CA ARG A 64 1.50 -7.52 18.55
C ARG A 64 0.35 -8.52 18.71
N GLN A 65 -0.70 -8.39 17.91
CA GLN A 65 -1.87 -9.27 17.93
C GLN A 65 -1.67 -10.57 17.10
N LEU A 66 -0.56 -10.66 16.36
CA LEU A 66 -0.31 -11.82 15.51
C LEU A 66 0.54 -12.88 16.23
N PRO A 67 0.32 -14.18 15.94
CA PRO A 67 1.06 -15.28 16.52
C PRO A 67 2.45 -15.39 15.91
N LEU A 68 3.32 -14.43 16.25
CA LEU A 68 4.74 -14.41 15.86
C LEU A 68 5.61 -14.78 17.05
N THR A 69 6.66 -15.54 16.81
CA THR A 69 7.70 -15.80 17.81
C THR A 69 8.50 -14.52 18.10
N ASP A 70 9.19 -14.46 19.24
CA ASP A 70 10.01 -13.29 19.59
C ASP A 70 11.15 -13.06 18.60
N GLU A 71 11.70 -14.12 18.04
CA GLU A 71 12.70 -14.05 16.95
C GLU A 71 12.11 -13.42 15.68
N GLN A 72 10.88 -13.79 15.32
CA GLN A 72 10.20 -13.22 14.16
C GLN A 72 9.83 -11.76 14.39
N LYS A 73 9.43 -11.38 15.60
CA LYS A 73 9.13 -9.98 15.95
C LYS A 73 10.36 -9.08 15.83
N LYS A 74 11.55 -9.55 16.18
CA LYS A 74 12.80 -8.79 16.02
C LYS A 74 13.16 -8.43 14.59
N ARG A 75 12.56 -9.10 13.60
CA ARG A 75 12.76 -8.81 12.17
C ARG A 75 11.91 -7.65 11.66
N ILE A 76 10.93 -7.24 12.45
CA ILE A 76 10.04 -6.13 12.12
C ILE A 76 10.72 -4.84 12.57
N PRO A 77 10.83 -3.83 11.69
CA PRO A 77 11.42 -2.56 12.08
C PRO A 77 10.56 -1.87 13.15
N GLU A 78 11.22 -1.36 14.17
CA GLU A 78 10.55 -0.64 15.26
C GLU A 78 9.98 0.70 14.79
N ASP A 79 10.66 1.36 13.83
CA ASP A 79 10.31 2.68 13.34
C ASP A 79 10.19 2.74 11.81
N ALA A 80 9.23 3.55 11.36
CA ALA A 80 9.16 3.98 9.98
C ALA A 80 9.95 5.28 9.78
N SER A 81 10.52 5.46 8.59
CA SER A 81 11.25 6.68 8.22
C SER A 81 10.49 7.47 7.14
N THR A 82 10.88 8.72 6.93
CA THR A 82 10.43 9.44 5.73
C THR A 82 11.15 8.90 4.50
N LEU A 83 10.51 9.01 3.32
CA LEU A 83 11.14 8.61 2.04
C LEU A 83 12.46 9.34 1.80
N HIS A 84 12.53 10.63 2.10
CA HIS A 84 13.77 11.40 2.00
C HIS A 84 14.88 10.82 2.87
N ARG A 85 14.57 10.48 4.11
CA ARG A 85 15.54 9.84 5.03
C ARG A 85 15.93 8.45 4.56
N LEU A 86 14.97 7.66 4.09
CA LEU A 86 15.24 6.32 3.53
C LEU A 86 16.20 6.39 2.35
N LEU A 87 15.98 7.32 1.43
CA LEU A 87 16.82 7.52 0.25
C LEU A 87 18.14 8.23 0.55
N GLY A 88 18.35 8.66 1.80
CA GLY A 88 19.59 9.29 2.24
C GLY A 88 19.76 10.71 1.71
N ALA A 89 18.69 11.52 1.78
CA ALA A 89 18.75 12.95 1.49
C ALA A 89 19.74 13.65 2.43
N GLN A 90 20.59 14.51 1.87
CA GLN A 90 21.58 15.28 2.62
C GLN A 90 21.19 16.75 2.64
N PRO A 91 21.34 17.43 3.80
CA PRO A 91 21.13 18.87 3.88
C PRO A 91 22.02 19.62 2.86
N GLY A 92 21.43 20.55 2.12
CA GLY A 92 22.15 21.36 1.13
C GLY A 92 22.48 20.65 -0.20
N SER A 93 22.01 19.42 -0.40
CA SER A 93 22.21 18.68 -1.65
C SER A 93 20.89 18.18 -2.21
N GLN A 94 20.71 18.26 -3.52
CA GLN A 94 19.60 17.61 -4.22
C GLN A 94 19.87 16.12 -4.53
N ARG A 95 21.10 15.65 -4.24
CA ARG A 95 21.48 14.26 -4.50
C ARG A 95 21.03 13.38 -3.36
N LEU A 96 20.48 12.22 -3.71
CA LEU A 96 20.14 11.15 -2.79
C LEU A 96 21.29 10.14 -2.74
N ARG A 97 21.53 9.57 -1.56
CA ARG A 97 22.57 8.55 -1.37
C ARG A 97 22.23 7.26 -2.12
N HIS A 98 20.93 6.89 -2.10
CA HIS A 98 20.45 5.67 -2.75
C HIS A 98 19.81 6.00 -4.09
N HIS A 99 20.23 5.27 -5.12
CA HIS A 99 19.82 5.40 -6.51
C HIS A 99 20.15 4.09 -7.26
N ALA A 100 19.91 3.98 -8.55
CA ALA A 100 20.17 2.77 -9.34
C ALA A 100 21.61 2.21 -9.19
N GLY A 101 22.62 3.08 -9.10
CA GLY A 101 24.02 2.70 -8.89
C GLY A 101 24.40 2.39 -7.43
N ASN A 102 23.53 2.70 -6.47
CA ASN A 102 23.72 2.40 -5.05
C ASN A 102 22.34 2.10 -4.42
N PRO A 103 21.76 0.93 -4.68
CA PRO A 103 20.41 0.61 -4.27
C PRO A 103 20.26 0.50 -2.75
N LEU A 104 19.03 0.52 -2.29
CA LEU A 104 18.66 0.30 -0.90
C LEU A 104 19.00 -1.13 -0.46
N HIS A 105 19.42 -1.27 0.79
CA HIS A 105 19.68 -2.58 1.41
C HIS A 105 18.43 -3.10 2.12
N LEU A 106 17.46 -3.60 1.36
CA LEU A 106 16.20 -4.14 1.88
C LEU A 106 15.67 -5.27 0.98
N ASP A 107 14.78 -6.07 1.54
CA ASP A 107 14.09 -7.15 0.84
C ASP A 107 12.59 -6.85 0.70
N VAL A 108 12.04 -6.13 1.69
CA VAL A 108 10.63 -5.68 1.69
C VAL A 108 10.55 -4.22 2.11
N LEU A 109 9.83 -3.42 1.34
CA LEU A 109 9.51 -2.04 1.65
C LEU A 109 8.00 -1.85 1.70
N VAL A 110 7.52 -1.28 2.79
CA VAL A 110 6.14 -0.79 2.92
C VAL A 110 6.16 0.73 2.90
N VAL A 111 5.38 1.32 2.02
CA VAL A 111 5.25 2.78 1.89
C VAL A 111 3.79 3.14 2.14
N ASP A 112 3.53 3.86 3.21
CA ASP A 112 2.19 4.37 3.53
C ASP A 112 1.98 5.79 3.01
N GLU A 113 0.71 6.22 2.95
CA GLU A 113 0.28 7.52 2.41
C GLU A 113 0.82 7.80 1.00
N ALA A 114 0.81 6.77 0.15
CA ALA A 114 1.40 6.84 -1.19
C ALA A 114 0.70 7.85 -2.12
N SER A 115 -0.53 8.26 -1.81
CA SER A 115 -1.24 9.36 -2.51
C SER A 115 -0.55 10.72 -2.38
N MET A 116 0.34 10.89 -1.38
CA MET A 116 1.12 12.11 -1.16
C MET A 116 2.48 12.11 -1.86
N ILE A 117 2.83 11.05 -2.58
CA ILE A 117 4.11 10.93 -3.28
C ILE A 117 3.98 11.54 -4.67
N ASP A 118 4.85 12.49 -5.01
CA ASP A 118 4.94 13.05 -6.34
C ASP A 118 5.65 12.10 -7.33
N LEU A 119 5.50 12.35 -8.61
CA LEU A 119 6.10 11.53 -9.65
C LEU A 119 7.64 11.50 -9.57
N PRO A 120 8.34 12.63 -9.35
CA PRO A 120 9.80 12.61 -9.19
C PRO A 120 10.27 11.75 -8.01
N MET A 121 9.60 11.80 -6.86
CA MET A 121 9.94 10.99 -5.70
C MET A 121 9.63 9.52 -5.94
N MET A 122 8.51 9.20 -6.60
CA MET A 122 8.16 7.84 -6.97
C MET A 122 9.23 7.24 -7.91
N SER A 123 9.66 7.98 -8.93
CA SER A 123 10.73 7.55 -9.85
C SER A 123 12.04 7.27 -9.10
N ARG A 124 12.47 8.21 -8.25
CA ARG A 124 13.70 8.04 -7.44
C ARG A 124 13.64 6.85 -6.51
N LEU A 125 12.46 6.59 -5.92
CA LEU A 125 12.25 5.44 -5.06
C LEU A 125 12.38 4.13 -5.86
N ILE A 126 11.72 4.04 -7.00
CA ILE A 126 11.78 2.84 -7.86
C ILE A 126 13.21 2.58 -8.34
N ASP A 127 13.93 3.63 -8.77
CA ASP A 127 15.33 3.52 -9.19
C ASP A 127 16.26 3.04 -8.08
N ALA A 128 15.95 3.36 -6.83
CA ALA A 128 16.75 2.95 -5.67
C ALA A 128 16.42 1.54 -5.15
N LEU A 129 15.38 0.88 -5.66
CA LEU A 129 15.00 -0.47 -5.22
C LEU A 129 15.94 -1.51 -5.82
N PRO A 130 16.47 -2.45 -5.01
CA PRO A 130 17.20 -3.59 -5.57
C PRO A 130 16.26 -4.52 -6.33
N ASP A 131 16.79 -5.23 -7.32
CA ASP A 131 16.00 -6.07 -8.23
C ASP A 131 15.16 -7.15 -7.54
N HIS A 132 15.61 -7.66 -6.42
CA HIS A 132 14.91 -8.69 -5.65
C HIS A 132 13.85 -8.12 -4.69
N ALA A 133 13.85 -6.81 -4.44
CA ALA A 133 12.99 -6.19 -3.44
C ALA A 133 11.50 -6.28 -3.79
N ARG A 134 10.71 -6.40 -2.75
CA ARG A 134 9.27 -6.30 -2.80
C ARG A 134 8.83 -4.96 -2.21
N VAL A 135 7.99 -4.22 -2.92
CA VAL A 135 7.41 -2.97 -2.43
C VAL A 135 5.89 -3.04 -2.38
N ILE A 136 5.34 -2.53 -1.29
CA ILE A 136 3.91 -2.49 -1.02
C ILE A 136 3.55 -1.04 -0.75
N PHE A 137 2.84 -0.43 -1.69
CA PHE A 137 2.30 0.91 -1.53
C PHE A 137 0.91 0.86 -0.90
N LEU A 138 0.73 1.63 0.16
CA LEU A 138 -0.55 1.83 0.83
C LEU A 138 -1.03 3.24 0.60
N GLY A 139 -2.30 3.40 0.32
CA GLY A 139 -2.88 4.72 0.14
C GLY A 139 -4.38 4.66 0.00
N ASP A 140 -4.96 5.81 -0.31
CA ASP A 140 -6.37 5.97 -0.61
C ASP A 140 -6.47 6.70 -1.95
N ARG A 141 -6.98 6.01 -2.97
CA ARG A 141 -7.12 6.57 -4.31
C ARG A 141 -8.09 7.76 -4.37
N ASP A 142 -9.03 7.79 -3.43
CA ASP A 142 -10.06 8.83 -3.34
C ASP A 142 -9.61 10.02 -2.48
N GLN A 143 -8.44 9.92 -1.82
CA GLN A 143 -7.85 11.02 -1.06
C GLN A 143 -7.28 12.07 -2.02
N LEU A 144 -7.49 13.34 -1.69
CA LEU A 144 -6.90 14.45 -2.44
C LEU A 144 -5.37 14.32 -2.43
N ALA A 145 -4.80 14.24 -3.63
CA ALA A 145 -3.36 14.37 -3.80
C ALA A 145 -2.91 15.77 -3.36
N SER A 146 -1.67 15.90 -2.90
CA SER A 146 -1.09 17.23 -2.71
C SER A 146 -1.07 17.95 -4.06
N VAL A 147 -1.22 19.28 -4.06
CA VAL A 147 -1.28 20.10 -5.29
C VAL A 147 -0.05 19.89 -6.18
N GLU A 148 1.09 19.59 -5.58
CA GLU A 148 2.36 19.35 -6.28
C GLU A 148 2.59 17.89 -6.69
N ALA A 149 1.95 16.94 -5.99
CA ALA A 149 2.20 15.51 -6.20
C ALA A 149 1.53 14.94 -7.47
N GLY A 150 0.52 15.63 -8.00
CA GLY A 150 -0.33 15.07 -9.03
C GLY A 150 -1.16 13.87 -8.51
N ALA A 151 -1.85 13.19 -9.40
CA ALA A 151 -2.73 12.07 -9.07
C ALA A 151 -2.06 10.70 -9.30
N VAL A 152 -0.74 10.57 -9.10
CA VAL A 152 0.04 9.36 -9.47
C VAL A 152 -0.60 8.08 -8.95
N LEU A 153 -0.95 8.03 -7.66
CA LEU A 153 -1.61 6.85 -7.10
C LEU A 153 -3.02 6.67 -7.67
N GLY A 154 -3.77 7.76 -7.85
CA GLY A 154 -5.10 7.75 -8.44
C GLY A 154 -5.08 7.20 -9.87
N ASP A 155 -4.16 7.67 -10.69
CA ASP A 155 -3.98 7.23 -12.09
C ASP A 155 -3.60 5.75 -12.15
N ILE A 156 -2.68 5.31 -11.29
CA ILE A 156 -2.33 3.89 -11.16
C ILE A 156 -3.55 3.06 -10.73
N CYS A 157 -4.28 3.50 -9.72
CA CYS A 157 -5.43 2.78 -9.19
C CYS A 157 -6.63 2.75 -10.15
N ALA A 158 -6.71 3.64 -11.15
CA ALA A 158 -7.76 3.63 -12.16
C ALA A 158 -7.78 2.31 -12.94
N TYR A 159 -6.63 1.70 -13.17
CA TYR A 159 -6.52 0.39 -13.83
C TYR A 159 -7.17 -0.76 -13.04
N ALA A 160 -7.37 -0.61 -11.73
CA ALA A 160 -8.05 -1.62 -10.92
C ALA A 160 -9.54 -1.79 -11.31
N ASN A 161 -10.15 -0.78 -11.94
CA ASN A 161 -11.54 -0.85 -12.42
C ASN A 161 -11.72 -1.90 -13.53
N ALA A 162 -10.67 -2.20 -14.28
CA ALA A 162 -10.69 -3.26 -15.29
C ALA A 162 -10.63 -4.68 -14.68
N GLY A 163 -10.43 -4.80 -13.37
CA GLY A 163 -10.30 -6.07 -12.66
C GLY A 163 -9.02 -6.83 -13.01
N PHE A 164 -8.86 -8.03 -12.48
CA PHE A 164 -7.70 -8.89 -12.75
C PHE A 164 -7.79 -9.53 -14.15
N THR A 165 -6.62 -9.84 -14.71
CA THR A 165 -6.60 -10.71 -15.91
C THR A 165 -7.19 -12.09 -15.58
N ALA A 166 -7.67 -12.83 -16.60
CA ALA A 166 -8.23 -14.16 -16.40
C ALA A 166 -7.21 -15.13 -15.77
N GLU A 167 -5.95 -15.05 -16.16
CA GLU A 167 -4.86 -15.83 -15.58
C GLU A 167 -4.65 -15.48 -14.11
N ARG A 168 -4.57 -14.18 -13.81
CA ARG A 168 -4.39 -13.68 -12.45
C ARG A 168 -5.55 -14.05 -11.54
N ALA A 169 -6.78 -13.91 -12.00
CA ALA A 169 -7.99 -14.29 -11.28
C ALA A 169 -7.98 -15.79 -10.91
N ARG A 170 -7.61 -16.67 -11.85
CA ARG A 170 -7.43 -18.11 -11.58
C ARG A 170 -6.35 -18.39 -10.55
N GLN A 171 -5.20 -17.72 -10.65
CA GLN A 171 -4.10 -17.85 -9.68
C GLN A 171 -4.55 -17.44 -8.27
N LEU A 172 -5.18 -16.28 -8.15
CA LEU A 172 -5.66 -15.77 -6.86
C LEU A 172 -6.76 -16.66 -6.28
N SER A 173 -7.68 -17.17 -7.10
CA SER A 173 -8.72 -18.09 -6.66
C SER A 173 -8.13 -19.38 -6.06
N ARG A 174 -7.11 -19.95 -6.69
CA ARG A 174 -6.41 -21.13 -6.16
C ARG A 174 -5.69 -20.83 -4.84
N LEU A 175 -5.01 -19.69 -4.74
CA LEU A 175 -4.24 -19.34 -3.55
C LEU A 175 -5.12 -18.98 -2.35
N THR A 176 -6.30 -18.44 -2.59
CA THR A 176 -7.18 -17.96 -1.52
C THR A 176 -8.31 -18.90 -1.17
N GLY A 177 -8.56 -19.90 -2.01
CA GLY A 177 -9.73 -20.77 -1.89
C GLY A 177 -11.07 -20.05 -2.14
N THR A 178 -11.02 -18.80 -2.64
CA THR A 178 -12.20 -17.95 -2.86
C THR A 178 -12.28 -17.59 -4.34
N HIS A 179 -13.47 -17.60 -4.92
CA HIS A 179 -13.65 -17.18 -6.30
C HIS A 179 -13.28 -15.70 -6.48
N VAL A 180 -12.30 -15.45 -7.35
CA VAL A 180 -11.89 -14.11 -7.77
C VAL A 180 -12.33 -13.91 -9.22
N PRO A 181 -13.24 -12.97 -9.51
CA PRO A 181 -13.72 -12.77 -10.88
C PRO A 181 -12.61 -12.16 -11.75
N ALA A 182 -12.59 -12.58 -13.02
CA ALA A 182 -11.78 -11.94 -14.03
C ALA A 182 -12.46 -10.64 -14.49
N GLY A 183 -11.64 -9.62 -14.74
CA GLY A 183 -12.10 -8.38 -15.34
C GLY A 183 -12.12 -8.43 -16.86
N THR A 184 -12.55 -7.33 -17.46
CA THR A 184 -12.64 -7.13 -18.91
C THR A 184 -11.43 -6.31 -19.41
N GLY A 185 -11.10 -6.45 -20.69
CA GLY A 185 -10.04 -5.71 -21.35
C GLY A 185 -8.65 -6.33 -21.23
N THR A 186 -7.73 -5.86 -22.05
CA THR A 186 -6.36 -6.37 -22.18
C THR A 186 -5.30 -5.34 -21.74
N GLU A 187 -5.70 -4.11 -21.48
CA GLU A 187 -4.80 -3.01 -21.18
C GLU A 187 -4.12 -3.16 -19.81
N ALA A 188 -2.88 -2.72 -19.74
CA ALA A 188 -2.08 -2.63 -18.51
C ALA A 188 -2.13 -3.88 -17.63
N ALA A 189 -2.11 -5.09 -18.21
CA ALA A 189 -2.28 -6.36 -17.52
C ALA A 189 -1.37 -6.50 -16.28
N SER A 190 -0.08 -6.18 -16.42
CA SER A 190 0.88 -6.28 -15.31
C SER A 190 0.58 -5.33 -14.16
N LEU A 191 0.09 -4.13 -14.47
CA LEU A 191 -0.24 -3.11 -13.47
C LEU A 191 -1.53 -3.46 -12.73
N ARG A 192 -2.62 -3.71 -13.45
CA ARG A 192 -3.92 -4.06 -12.83
C ARG A 192 -3.86 -5.34 -11.98
N ASP A 193 -3.02 -6.31 -12.37
CA ASP A 193 -2.79 -7.55 -11.63
C ASP A 193 -1.99 -7.34 -10.33
N SER A 194 -1.46 -6.14 -10.12
CA SER A 194 -0.70 -5.74 -8.92
C SER A 194 -1.50 -4.83 -7.97
N LEU A 195 -2.75 -4.49 -8.32
CA LEU A 195 -3.59 -3.59 -7.56
C LEU A 195 -4.60 -4.35 -6.69
N CYS A 196 -4.86 -3.83 -5.51
CA CYS A 196 -5.87 -4.35 -4.59
C CYS A 196 -6.67 -3.20 -3.99
N LEU A 197 -7.98 -3.21 -4.19
CA LEU A 197 -8.88 -2.22 -3.62
C LEU A 197 -9.62 -2.82 -2.43
N LEU A 198 -9.46 -2.19 -1.25
CA LEU A 198 -10.22 -2.51 -0.05
C LEU A 198 -11.45 -1.59 0.01
N GLN A 199 -12.62 -2.16 -0.19
CA GLN A 199 -13.87 -1.39 -0.29
C GLN A 199 -14.67 -1.36 1.01
N LYS A 200 -14.55 -2.42 1.84
CA LYS A 200 -15.32 -2.51 3.09
C LYS A 200 -14.63 -1.73 4.19
N SER A 201 -15.31 -0.69 4.71
CA SER A 201 -14.88 0.00 5.93
C SER A 201 -15.36 -0.73 7.17
N TYR A 202 -14.46 -0.95 8.12
CA TYR A 202 -14.77 -1.52 9.44
C TYR A 202 -14.93 -0.45 10.52
N ARG A 203 -14.55 0.79 10.21
CA ARG A 203 -14.67 1.93 11.13
C ARG A 203 -16.00 2.65 10.97
N PHE A 204 -16.47 2.77 9.73
CA PHE A 204 -17.73 3.42 9.39
C PHE A 204 -18.55 2.41 8.61
N GLY A 205 -19.64 1.90 9.22
CA GLY A 205 -20.57 1.00 8.55
C GLY A 205 -21.22 1.68 7.34
N SER A 206 -21.61 0.89 6.35
CA SER A 206 -22.36 1.39 5.19
C SER A 206 -23.66 2.13 5.60
N ASP A 207 -24.18 1.78 6.77
CA ASP A 207 -25.43 2.31 7.32
C ASP A 207 -25.21 3.54 8.22
N SER A 208 -23.95 3.89 8.50
CA SER A 208 -23.65 5.12 9.24
C SER A 208 -23.77 6.33 8.34
N GLY A 209 -24.28 7.46 8.86
CA GLY A 209 -24.39 8.71 8.12
C GLY A 209 -23.06 9.15 7.48
N ILE A 210 -21.92 8.93 8.16
CA ILE A 210 -20.58 9.20 7.62
C ILE A 210 -20.27 8.28 6.45
N GLY A 211 -20.59 6.99 6.53
CA GLY A 211 -20.37 6.02 5.44
C GLY A 211 -21.20 6.36 4.21
N GLN A 212 -22.47 6.72 4.40
CA GLN A 212 -23.38 7.14 3.33
C GLN A 212 -22.91 8.44 2.68
N LEU A 213 -22.50 9.43 3.48
CA LEU A 213 -21.98 10.70 3.00
C LEU A 213 -20.71 10.51 2.17
N ALA A 214 -19.75 9.76 2.66
CA ALA A 214 -18.51 9.45 1.94
C ALA A 214 -18.79 8.76 0.61
N ALA A 215 -19.69 7.78 0.59
CA ALA A 215 -20.08 7.08 -0.64
C ALA A 215 -20.78 8.01 -1.65
N ALA A 216 -21.64 8.92 -1.17
CA ALA A 216 -22.32 9.89 -2.02
C ALA A 216 -21.35 10.91 -2.62
N ILE A 217 -20.39 11.43 -1.82
CA ILE A 217 -19.35 12.35 -2.27
C ILE A 217 -18.48 11.68 -3.34
N ASN A 218 -17.99 10.45 -3.10
CA ASN A 218 -17.13 9.73 -4.04
C ASN A 218 -17.83 9.41 -5.38
N ARG A 219 -19.14 9.26 -5.37
CA ARG A 219 -19.95 9.11 -6.61
C ARG A 219 -20.32 10.44 -7.27
N GLY A 220 -20.03 11.56 -6.63
CA GLY A 220 -20.48 12.88 -7.11
C GLY A 220 -22.01 13.09 -7.04
N ASP A 221 -22.70 12.30 -6.22
CA ASP A 221 -24.15 12.31 -6.10
C ASP A 221 -24.61 13.42 -5.13
N LYS A 222 -24.85 14.61 -5.69
CA LYS A 222 -25.29 15.78 -4.93
C LYS A 222 -26.65 15.59 -4.22
N THR A 223 -27.52 14.76 -4.78
CA THR A 223 -28.83 14.49 -4.20
C THR A 223 -28.70 13.61 -2.97
N ALA A 224 -27.95 12.53 -3.08
CA ALA A 224 -27.67 11.66 -1.95
C ALA A 224 -26.93 12.39 -0.82
N VAL A 225 -25.99 13.30 -1.14
CA VAL A 225 -25.33 14.15 -0.12
C VAL A 225 -26.38 14.97 0.67
N LYS A 226 -27.34 15.61 -0.01
CA LYS A 226 -28.38 16.39 0.69
C LYS A 226 -29.26 15.52 1.58
N THR A 227 -29.60 14.32 1.15
CA THR A 227 -30.45 13.39 1.90
C THR A 227 -29.83 12.93 3.22
N VAL A 228 -28.52 12.86 3.30
CA VAL A 228 -27.81 12.47 4.55
C VAL A 228 -27.95 13.53 5.66
N PHE A 229 -28.23 14.79 5.29
CA PHE A 229 -28.39 15.91 6.24
C PHE A 229 -29.87 16.22 6.58
N GLN A 230 -30.79 15.49 6.04
CA GLN A 230 -32.23 15.56 6.37
C GLN A 230 -32.61 14.47 7.36
#